data_6b57de30a0df1e825e0d2da43527de2d
#
_entry.id   6b57de30a0df1e825e0d2da43527de2d
#
_cell.length_a   1.000
_cell.length_b   1.000
_cell.length_c   1.000
_cell.angle_alpha   90.00
_cell.angle_beta   90.00
_cell.angle_gamma   90.00
#
_symmetry.space_group_name_H-M   'P 1'
#
loop_
_entity.id
_entity.type
_entity.pdbx_description
1 polymer ?
#
loop_
_entity_poly.entity_id
_entity_poly.type
_entity_poly.pdbx_seq_one_letter_code
_entity_poly.pdbx_strand_id
1 'polypeptide(L)'
;GARDLADSLYGDLFGTTERDGERRSLFRYFHGRSSLSTWLRAVLSQRFIDRVRSRRREDPLPEDESAGALSAPSRPIDPDRDRHVHALRAALGGAVAALDARDRLRLGCYYAQELTLAQTGRILGEHEATVSRQLARIRREIRTEVERRLREA
;
A
#
# COMPACT_ATOMS: atom_id res chain seq x y z
N GLY A 1 1.08 10.36 -20.26
CA GLY A 1 1.91 9.15 -20.39
C GLY A 1 1.96 8.30 -19.11
N ALA A 2 2.94 7.40 -19.04
CA ALA A 2 3.12 6.53 -17.86
C ALA A 2 3.43 7.32 -16.58
N ARG A 3 4.20 8.42 -16.69
CA ARG A 3 4.51 9.32 -15.57
C ARG A 3 3.25 9.94 -14.99
N ASP A 4 2.37 10.49 -15.82
CA ASP A 4 1.13 11.13 -15.36
C ASP A 4 0.21 10.13 -14.63
N LEU A 5 0.25 8.84 -15.04
CA LEU A 5 -0.48 7.79 -14.35
C LEU A 5 0.12 7.51 -12.95
N ALA A 6 1.44 7.50 -12.86
CA ALA A 6 2.16 7.31 -11.60
C ALA A 6 1.91 8.50 -10.65
N ASP A 7 1.98 9.73 -11.14
CA ASP A 7 1.75 10.94 -10.35
C ASP A 7 0.30 11.02 -9.85
N SER A 8 -0.67 10.69 -10.73
CA SER A 8 -2.08 10.59 -10.34
C SER A 8 -2.31 9.51 -9.28
N LEU A 9 -1.65 8.34 -9.43
CA LEU A 9 -1.74 7.28 -8.44
C LEU A 9 -1.15 7.69 -7.10
N TYR A 10 -0.03 8.41 -7.11
CA TYR A 10 0.58 8.92 -5.89
C TYR A 10 -0.39 9.84 -5.13
N GLY A 11 -1.04 10.77 -5.83
CA GLY A 11 -2.05 11.65 -5.25
C GLY A 11 -3.19 10.88 -4.58
N ASP A 12 -3.69 9.85 -5.25
CA ASP A 12 -4.78 9.03 -4.72
C ASP A 12 -4.35 8.10 -3.58
N LEU A 13 -3.12 7.56 -3.62
CA LEU A 13 -2.58 6.73 -2.54
C LEU A 13 -2.50 7.51 -1.24
N PHE A 14 -2.03 8.75 -1.29
CA PHE A 14 -1.85 9.58 -0.10
C PHE A 14 -3.06 10.49 0.21
N GLY A 15 -4.14 10.42 -0.58
CA GLY A 15 -5.32 11.24 -0.37
C GLY A 15 -5.06 12.73 -0.58
N THR A 16 -4.12 13.08 -1.49
CA THR A 16 -3.84 14.47 -1.85
C THR A 16 -4.81 14.97 -2.93
N THR A 17 -5.49 14.06 -3.63
CA THR A 17 -6.51 14.37 -4.63
C THR A 17 -7.88 14.39 -3.96
N GLU A 18 -8.60 15.51 -4.12
CA GLU A 18 -9.97 15.64 -3.67
C GLU A 18 -10.91 15.05 -4.72
N ARG A 19 -11.78 14.13 -4.31
CA ARG A 19 -12.80 13.53 -5.16
C ARG A 19 -14.13 13.58 -4.40
N ASP A 20 -15.16 14.17 -5.01
CA ASP A 20 -16.47 14.36 -4.41
C ASP A 20 -16.45 15.10 -3.06
N GLY A 21 -15.55 16.08 -2.88
CA GLY A 21 -15.42 16.86 -1.65
C GLY A 21 -14.73 16.12 -0.49
N GLU A 22 -14.26 14.89 -0.71
CA GLU A 22 -13.59 14.10 0.32
C GLU A 22 -12.18 13.66 -0.13
N ARG A 23 -11.22 13.84 0.76
CA ARG A 23 -9.85 13.34 0.59
C ARG A 23 -9.75 11.92 1.11
N ARG A 24 -9.78 10.93 0.23
CA ARG A 24 -9.69 9.52 0.60
C ARG A 24 -8.40 8.90 0.08
N SER A 25 -7.60 8.37 1.00
CA SER A 25 -6.42 7.58 0.63
C SER A 25 -6.82 6.20 0.13
N LEU A 26 -6.25 5.76 -0.99
CA LEU A 26 -6.44 4.40 -1.51
C LEU A 26 -5.86 3.33 -0.55
N PHE A 27 -4.92 3.68 0.32
CA PHE A 27 -4.41 2.74 1.32
C PHE A 27 -5.49 2.21 2.27
N ARG A 28 -6.63 2.88 2.42
CA ARG A 28 -7.79 2.36 3.17
C ARG A 28 -8.30 1.02 2.61
N TYR A 29 -8.09 0.77 1.34
CA TYR A 29 -8.49 -0.48 0.65
C TYR A 29 -7.39 -1.54 0.64
N PHE A 30 -6.19 -1.21 1.13
CA PHE A 30 -5.12 -2.18 1.30
C PHE A 30 -5.31 -2.97 2.59
N HIS A 31 -5.88 -4.15 2.49
CA HIS A 31 -6.15 -5.01 3.65
C HIS A 31 -4.99 -5.98 3.97
N GLY A 32 -3.83 -5.83 3.34
CA GLY A 32 -2.66 -6.68 3.55
C GLY A 32 -2.87 -8.15 3.12
N ARG A 33 -3.82 -8.43 2.23
CA ARG A 33 -4.07 -9.79 1.70
C ARG A 33 -3.03 -10.23 0.69
N SER A 34 -2.26 -9.30 0.15
CA SER A 34 -1.13 -9.51 -0.74
C SER A 34 0.03 -8.61 -0.32
N SER A 35 1.21 -8.77 -0.93
CA SER A 35 2.28 -7.79 -0.75
C SER A 35 1.83 -6.42 -1.28
N LEU A 36 2.38 -5.35 -0.72
CA LEU A 36 2.06 -3.98 -1.17
C LEU A 36 2.39 -3.81 -2.66
N SER A 37 3.49 -4.38 -3.13
CA SER A 37 3.89 -4.31 -4.54
C SER A 37 2.89 -5.02 -5.45
N THR A 38 2.39 -6.19 -5.06
CA THR A 38 1.35 -6.91 -5.80
C THR A 38 0.04 -6.12 -5.87
N TRP A 39 -0.37 -5.53 -4.75
CA TRP A 39 -1.58 -4.71 -4.70
C TRP A 39 -1.42 -3.44 -5.56
N LEU A 40 -0.28 -2.75 -5.48
CA LEU A 40 0.01 -1.57 -6.29
C LEU A 40 0.00 -1.88 -7.80
N ARG A 41 0.59 -3.02 -8.20
CA ARG A 41 0.53 -3.47 -9.60
C ARG A 41 -0.91 -3.68 -10.07
N ALA A 42 -1.75 -4.29 -9.25
CA ALA A 42 -3.16 -4.49 -9.58
C ALA A 42 -3.91 -3.15 -9.72
N VAL A 43 -3.70 -2.20 -8.80
CA VAL A 43 -4.29 -0.86 -8.86
C VAL A 43 -3.82 -0.10 -10.12
N LEU A 44 -2.51 -0.15 -10.43
CA LEU A 44 -1.95 0.47 -11.63
C LEU A 44 -2.53 -0.13 -12.91
N SER A 45 -2.62 -1.45 -12.98
CA SER A 45 -3.19 -2.15 -14.14
C SER A 45 -4.64 -1.78 -14.36
N GLN A 46 -5.45 -1.73 -13.29
CA GLN A 46 -6.85 -1.32 -13.37
C GLN A 46 -6.97 0.11 -13.88
N ARG A 47 -6.19 1.05 -13.33
CA ARG A 47 -6.21 2.45 -13.77
C ARG A 47 -5.75 2.64 -15.19
N PHE A 48 -4.76 1.87 -15.63
CA PHE A 48 -4.32 1.89 -17.02
C PHE A 48 -5.43 1.44 -17.96
N ILE A 49 -6.13 0.36 -17.64
CA ILE A 49 -7.28 -0.13 -18.40
C ILE A 49 -8.39 0.93 -18.46
N ASP A 50 -8.72 1.53 -17.32
CA ASP A 50 -9.77 2.55 -17.23
C ASP A 50 -9.40 3.78 -18.07
N ARG A 51 -8.14 4.23 -18.05
CA ARG A 51 -7.65 5.33 -18.86
C ARG A 51 -7.69 5.01 -20.37
N VAL A 52 -7.33 3.78 -20.76
CA VAL A 52 -7.44 3.35 -22.16
C VAL A 52 -8.90 3.31 -22.62
N ARG A 53 -9.81 2.85 -21.74
CA ARG A 53 -11.25 2.84 -22.03
C ARG A 53 -11.84 4.25 -22.15
N SER A 54 -11.45 5.17 -21.27
CA SER A 54 -11.87 6.58 -21.35
C SER A 54 -11.41 7.23 -22.65
N ARG A 55 -10.14 7.08 -23.00
CA ARG A 55 -9.62 7.61 -24.26
C ARG A 55 -10.33 7.07 -25.50
N ARG A 56 -10.75 5.80 -25.50
CA ARG A 56 -11.54 5.22 -26.61
C ARG A 56 -12.98 5.76 -26.67
N ARG A 57 -13.51 6.34 -25.59
CA ARG A 57 -14.83 6.98 -25.56
C ARG A 57 -14.78 8.47 -25.92
N GLU A 58 -13.60 9.06 -25.80
CA GLU A 58 -13.38 10.50 -25.98
C GLU A 58 -12.87 10.88 -27.37
N ASP A 59 -12.74 9.96 -28.34
CA ASP A 59 -12.47 10.28 -29.73
C ASP A 59 -13.78 10.42 -30.53
N PRO A 60 -14.04 11.50 -31.35
CA PRO A 60 -13.08 12.53 -31.74
C PRO A 60 -13.61 13.98 -31.67
N LEU A 61 -12.80 14.92 -31.22
CA LEU A 61 -12.78 16.29 -31.75
C LEU A 61 -11.39 16.90 -31.46
N PRO A 62 -10.74 17.55 -32.42
CA PRO A 62 -9.41 18.10 -32.22
C PRO A 62 -9.46 19.48 -31.54
N GLU A 63 -8.34 19.77 -30.84
CA GLU A 63 -7.87 21.07 -30.42
C GLU A 63 -8.48 21.68 -29.15
N ASP A 64 -7.71 21.66 -28.04
CA ASP A 64 -7.02 22.88 -27.62
C ASP A 64 -5.92 22.56 -26.60
N GLU A 65 -4.70 22.98 -26.92
CA GLU A 65 -3.57 23.02 -26.00
C GLU A 65 -3.81 24.13 -24.97
N SER A 66 -4.21 23.74 -23.80
CA SER A 66 -4.06 24.56 -22.59
C SER A 66 -4.10 23.67 -21.36
N ALA A 67 -3.11 22.79 -21.25
CA ALA A 67 -2.82 22.16 -19.98
C ALA A 67 -2.15 23.19 -19.06
N GLY A 68 -2.97 23.98 -18.40
CA GLY A 68 -2.52 24.73 -17.23
C GLY A 68 -1.87 23.76 -16.25
N ALA A 69 -0.59 23.91 -16.04
CA ALA A 69 0.13 23.24 -14.98
C ALA A 69 -0.53 23.63 -13.65
N LEU A 70 -1.48 22.81 -13.20
CA LEU A 70 -1.96 22.87 -11.84
C LEU A 70 -0.80 22.38 -10.98
N SER A 71 0.00 23.36 -10.53
CA SER A 71 0.97 23.19 -9.45
C SER A 71 0.20 22.52 -8.30
N ALA A 72 0.50 21.26 -8.02
CA ALA A 72 -0.07 20.59 -6.86
C ALA A 72 0.29 21.46 -5.64
N PRO A 73 -0.68 21.84 -4.79
CA PRO A 73 -0.37 22.63 -3.62
C PRO A 73 0.66 21.84 -2.81
N SER A 74 1.82 22.44 -2.61
CA SER A 74 2.87 21.91 -1.76
C SER A 74 2.23 21.61 -0.41
N ARG A 75 2.10 20.32 -0.08
CA ARG A 75 1.62 19.92 1.24
C ARG A 75 2.54 20.57 2.27
N PRO A 76 2.00 21.31 3.26
CA PRO A 76 2.84 21.82 4.33
C PRO A 76 3.71 20.67 4.83
N ILE A 77 5.00 20.88 4.86
CA ILE A 77 5.93 19.90 5.40
C ILE A 77 5.54 19.78 6.88
N ASP A 78 4.95 18.67 7.25
CA ASP A 78 4.64 18.35 8.63
C ASP A 78 5.99 18.26 9.37
N PRO A 79 6.32 19.20 10.25
CA PRO A 79 7.61 19.21 10.93
C PRO A 79 7.81 17.97 11.81
N ASP A 80 6.74 17.33 12.23
CA ASP A 80 6.78 16.13 13.06
C ASP A 80 6.77 14.81 12.25
N ARG A 81 6.72 14.91 10.92
CA ARG A 81 6.66 13.72 10.05
C ARG A 81 7.80 12.75 10.30
N ASP A 82 9.01 13.24 10.39
CA ASP A 82 10.20 12.39 10.59
C ASP A 82 10.18 11.73 11.96
N ARG A 83 9.71 12.44 12.97
CA ARG A 83 9.48 11.90 14.31
C ARG A 83 8.41 10.79 14.29
N HIS A 84 7.27 11.02 13.64
CA HIS A 84 6.21 10.03 13.52
C HIS A 84 6.65 8.80 12.73
N VAL A 85 7.40 8.99 11.64
CA VAL A 85 7.97 7.88 10.86
C VAL A 85 8.97 7.08 11.69
N HIS A 86 9.82 7.76 12.47
CA HIS A 86 10.78 7.09 13.34
C HIS A 86 10.06 6.27 14.43
N ALA A 87 9.08 6.85 15.12
CA ALA A 87 8.29 6.18 16.13
C ALA A 87 7.57 4.95 15.55
N LEU A 88 6.95 5.09 14.38
CA LEU A 88 6.27 3.99 13.70
C LEU A 88 7.24 2.86 13.31
N ARG A 89 8.41 3.19 12.79
CA ARG A 89 9.46 2.20 12.45
C ARG A 89 9.94 1.45 13.68
N ALA A 90 10.19 2.16 14.78
CA ALA A 90 10.60 1.55 16.05
C ALA A 90 9.50 0.62 16.60
N ALA A 91 8.24 1.08 16.62
CA ALA A 91 7.11 0.29 17.08
C ALA A 91 6.90 -0.97 16.22
N LEU A 92 6.97 -0.83 14.89
CA LEU A 92 6.84 -1.96 13.97
C LEU A 92 7.99 -2.96 14.13
N GLY A 93 9.24 -2.48 14.19
CA GLY A 93 10.40 -3.32 14.41
C GLY A 93 10.29 -4.11 15.72
N GLY A 94 9.88 -3.45 16.79
CA GLY A 94 9.64 -4.09 18.08
C GLY A 94 8.51 -5.11 18.06
N ALA A 95 7.41 -4.82 17.35
CA ALA A 95 6.30 -5.75 17.19
C ALA A 95 6.71 -7.02 16.42
N VAL A 96 7.46 -6.85 15.33
CA VAL A 96 7.98 -7.99 14.56
C VAL A 96 9.00 -8.80 15.36
N ALA A 97 9.88 -8.15 16.12
CA ALA A 97 10.85 -8.84 16.97
C ALA A 97 10.20 -9.67 18.09
N ALA A 98 9.02 -9.25 18.57
CA ALA A 98 8.27 -9.96 19.60
C ALA A 98 7.57 -11.23 19.10
N LEU A 99 7.39 -11.41 17.81
CA LEU A 99 6.82 -12.62 17.22
C LEU A 99 7.74 -13.83 17.43
N ASP A 100 7.14 -15.01 17.43
CA ASP A 100 7.93 -16.24 17.40
C ASP A 100 8.75 -16.40 16.09
N ALA A 101 9.77 -17.25 16.12
CA ALA A 101 10.69 -17.41 14.98
C ALA A 101 9.97 -17.92 13.72
N ARG A 102 8.94 -18.77 13.88
CA ARG A 102 8.19 -19.36 12.76
C ARG A 102 7.28 -18.31 12.10
N ASP A 103 6.69 -17.42 12.89
CA ASP A 103 5.87 -16.31 12.39
C ASP A 103 6.72 -15.23 11.71
N ARG A 104 7.91 -14.92 12.25
CA ARG A 104 8.89 -14.06 11.55
C ARG A 104 9.30 -14.66 10.21
N LEU A 105 9.54 -15.98 10.15
CA LEU A 105 9.87 -16.65 8.91
C LEU A 105 8.73 -16.59 7.90
N ARG A 106 7.47 -16.80 8.32
CA ARG A 106 6.29 -16.61 7.43
C ARG A 106 6.22 -15.22 6.83
N LEU A 107 6.41 -14.20 7.68
CA LEU A 107 6.44 -12.81 7.21
C LEU A 107 7.59 -12.58 6.22
N GLY A 108 8.79 -13.06 6.54
CA GLY A 108 9.96 -12.94 5.67
C GLY A 108 9.74 -13.59 4.30
N CYS A 109 9.25 -14.82 4.28
CA CYS A 109 8.94 -15.52 3.04
C CYS A 109 7.90 -14.77 2.21
N TYR A 110 6.81 -14.32 2.82
CA TYR A 110 5.69 -13.73 2.09
C TYR A 110 5.94 -12.27 1.69
N TYR A 111 6.46 -11.44 2.59
CA TYR A 111 6.61 -10.00 2.34
C TYR A 111 8.00 -9.59 1.86
N ALA A 112 9.08 -10.18 2.39
CA ALA A 112 10.44 -9.81 2.00
C ALA A 112 10.92 -10.57 0.77
N GLN A 113 10.59 -11.86 0.65
CA GLN A 113 10.93 -12.69 -0.50
C GLN A 113 9.84 -12.72 -1.58
N GLU A 114 8.71 -12.05 -1.35
CA GLU A 114 7.56 -11.98 -2.26
C GLU A 114 7.04 -13.36 -2.72
N LEU A 115 7.20 -14.40 -1.90
CA LEU A 115 6.76 -15.75 -2.23
C LEU A 115 5.23 -15.86 -2.18
N THR A 116 4.67 -16.71 -3.03
CA THR A 116 3.24 -17.04 -2.97
C THR A 116 2.91 -17.84 -1.70
N LEU A 117 1.62 -17.91 -1.33
CA LEU A 117 1.17 -18.73 -0.20
C LEU A 117 1.58 -20.20 -0.36
N ALA A 118 1.44 -20.73 -1.58
CA ALA A 118 1.82 -22.11 -1.89
C ALA A 118 3.34 -22.34 -1.77
N GLN A 119 4.17 -21.39 -2.20
CA GLN A 119 5.63 -21.45 -2.05
C GLN A 119 6.05 -21.35 -0.58
N THR A 120 5.47 -20.40 0.15
CA THR A 120 5.68 -20.25 1.59
C THR A 120 5.27 -21.52 2.34
N GLY A 121 4.13 -22.10 1.99
CA GLY A 121 3.65 -23.36 2.57
C GLY A 121 4.62 -24.52 2.33
N ARG A 122 5.16 -24.65 1.13
CA ARG A 122 6.18 -25.67 0.81
C ARG A 122 7.45 -25.54 1.68
N ILE A 123 7.93 -24.31 1.86
CA ILE A 123 9.13 -24.05 2.70
C ILE A 123 8.86 -24.39 4.16
N LEU A 124 7.67 -24.10 4.65
CA LEU A 124 7.30 -24.27 6.07
C LEU A 124 6.71 -25.66 6.39
N GLY A 125 6.45 -26.49 5.35
CA GLY A 125 5.74 -27.75 5.50
C GLY A 125 4.25 -27.56 5.88
N GLU A 126 3.62 -26.51 5.36
CA GLU A 126 2.24 -26.12 5.68
C GLU A 126 1.38 -26.01 4.42
N HIS A 127 0.08 -26.28 4.56
CA HIS A 127 -0.86 -26.00 3.48
C HIS A 127 -1.06 -24.49 3.31
N GLU A 128 -1.24 -24.01 2.06
CA GLU A 128 -1.39 -22.59 1.76
C GLU A 128 -2.52 -21.91 2.53
N ALA A 129 -3.64 -22.60 2.76
CA ALA A 129 -4.76 -22.08 3.56
C ALA A 129 -4.35 -21.87 5.03
N THR A 130 -3.44 -22.69 5.56
CA THR A 130 -2.87 -22.52 6.91
C THR A 130 -1.98 -21.29 6.94
N VAL A 131 -1.07 -21.15 5.97
CA VAL A 131 -0.22 -19.96 5.84
C VAL A 131 -1.05 -18.69 5.77
N SER A 132 -2.12 -18.68 4.95
CA SER A 132 -3.03 -17.54 4.82
C SER A 132 -3.67 -17.16 6.16
N ARG A 133 -4.20 -18.13 6.90
CA ARG A 133 -4.82 -17.90 8.22
C ARG A 133 -3.79 -17.39 9.24
N GLN A 134 -2.61 -17.97 9.26
CA GLN A 134 -1.53 -17.54 10.17
C GLN A 134 -1.06 -16.13 9.84
N LEU A 135 -0.86 -15.77 8.58
CA LEU A 135 -0.53 -14.40 8.17
C LEU A 135 -1.62 -13.40 8.58
N ALA A 136 -2.90 -13.80 8.50
CA ALA A 136 -4.01 -12.94 8.95
C ALA A 136 -4.00 -12.75 10.48
N ARG A 137 -3.65 -13.77 11.26
CA ARG A 137 -3.46 -13.69 12.72
C ARG A 137 -2.29 -12.75 13.04
N ILE A 138 -1.12 -13.02 12.45
CA ILE A 138 0.11 -12.25 12.68
C ILE A 138 -0.09 -10.76 12.37
N ARG A 139 -0.79 -10.41 11.30
CA ARG A 139 -1.09 -9.01 10.98
C ARG A 139 -1.91 -8.31 12.08
N ARG A 140 -2.89 -9.01 12.65
CA ARG A 140 -3.67 -8.46 13.77
C ARG A 140 -2.81 -8.27 15.02
N GLU A 141 -1.98 -9.25 15.32
CA GLU A 141 -1.05 -9.22 16.45
C GLU A 141 -0.05 -8.05 16.33
N ILE A 142 0.59 -7.90 15.17
CA ILE A 142 1.47 -6.77 14.87
C ILE A 142 0.73 -5.44 15.04
N ARG A 143 -0.49 -5.33 14.49
CA ARG A 143 -1.28 -4.10 14.59
C ARG A 143 -1.52 -3.72 16.05
N THR A 144 -2.02 -4.67 16.84
CA THR A 144 -2.29 -4.44 18.28
C THR A 144 -1.03 -4.01 19.01
N GLU A 145 0.08 -4.69 18.75
CA GLU A 145 1.35 -4.40 19.41
C GLU A 145 1.93 -3.03 18.99
N VAL A 146 1.84 -2.68 17.70
CA VAL A 146 2.24 -1.34 17.21
C VAL A 146 1.39 -0.25 17.85
N GLU A 147 0.07 -0.43 17.89
CA GLU A 147 -0.83 0.53 18.51
C GLU A 147 -0.53 0.71 20.01
N ARG A 148 -0.21 -0.37 20.71
CA ARG A 148 0.21 -0.33 22.10
C ARG A 148 1.50 0.49 22.27
N ARG A 149 2.53 0.16 21.51
CA ARG A 149 3.85 0.84 21.58
C ARG A 149 3.78 2.32 21.22
N LEU A 150 2.92 2.70 20.28
CA LEU A 150 2.74 4.10 19.90
C LEU A 150 1.99 4.90 20.97
N ARG A 151 1.17 4.25 21.81
CA ARG A 151 0.53 4.92 22.95
C ARG A 151 1.49 5.13 24.14
N GLU A 152 2.51 4.31 24.23
CA GLU A 152 3.50 4.35 25.31
C GLU A 152 4.72 5.24 24.97
N ALA A 153 4.83 5.70 23.72
CA ALA A 153 5.93 6.52 23.22
C ALA A 153 5.63 8.02 23.31
#